data_90561c01221d3343f772cea8237f1bb1
#
_entry.id   90561c01221d3343f772cea8237f1bb1
#
_cell.length_a   1.000
_cell.length_b   1.000
_cell.length_c   1.000
_cell.angle_alpha   90.00
_cell.angle_beta   90.00
_cell.angle_gamma   90.00
#
_symmetry.space_group_name_H-M   'P 1'
#
loop_
_entity.id
_entity.type
_entity.pdbx_description
1 polymer ?
#
loop_
_entity_poly.entity_id
_entity_poly.type
_entity_poly.pdbx_seq_one_letter_code
_entity_poly.pdbx_strand_id
1 'polypeptide(L)'
;YHIHSKGLMHFDIKPNNIMISNRNEAMLSDFGLSQLVNEESRAAPEFGYHFHVPPEYFSLSTNDYNFTYDIYQAGLTIYRMCVGHDNFERERSAFSTIEQLRESIINGCYPLKEYPPHIHKKLITIVNKCIHVDPNERYQSVLDVLNDLSAISDGVLDWRLQMTKPTNGTCEWQKKSGDAILSIVFDAENSSTTGFRLYDDGRKRRATNLTISSGCTPTKLYRLLKDN
;
A
#
# COMPACT_ATOMS: atom_id res chain seq x y z
N TYR A 1 -2.54 15.74 6.66
CA TYR A 1 -2.19 16.61 7.81
C TYR A 1 -3.00 17.90 7.80
N HIS A 2 -3.01 18.67 6.69
CA HIS A 2 -3.65 19.99 6.66
C HIS A 2 -5.12 19.96 7.10
N ILE A 3 -5.92 19.00 6.64
CA ILE A 3 -7.34 18.92 7.03
C ILE A 3 -7.50 18.61 8.54
N HIS A 4 -6.72 17.67 9.07
CA HIS A 4 -6.74 17.35 10.50
C HIS A 4 -6.32 18.53 11.37
N SER A 5 -5.32 19.35 10.94
CA SER A 5 -4.94 20.57 11.66
C SER A 5 -6.02 21.67 11.68
N LYS A 6 -7.07 21.51 10.87
CA LYS A 6 -8.28 22.35 10.85
C LYS A 6 -9.47 21.68 11.54
N GLY A 7 -9.24 20.54 12.19
CA GLY A 7 -10.31 19.78 12.83
C GLY A 7 -11.26 19.09 11.86
N LEU A 8 -10.85 18.87 10.61
CA LEU A 8 -11.69 18.22 9.60
C LEU A 8 -11.26 16.77 9.39
N MET A 9 -12.19 15.83 9.53
CA MET A 9 -12.03 14.43 9.13
C MET A 9 -12.61 14.21 7.73
N HIS A 10 -11.95 13.35 6.94
CA HIS A 10 -12.35 13.10 5.55
C HIS A 10 -13.37 11.98 5.39
N PHE A 11 -13.22 10.89 6.12
CA PHE A 11 -14.07 9.69 6.13
C PHE A 11 -14.13 8.86 4.83
N ASP A 12 -13.48 9.30 3.75
CA ASP A 12 -13.48 8.56 2.47
C ASP A 12 -12.10 8.59 1.79
N ILE A 13 -11.04 8.33 2.56
CA ILE A 13 -9.68 8.26 2.00
C ILE A 13 -9.51 6.91 1.28
N LYS A 14 -9.41 6.97 -0.05
CA LYS A 14 -9.21 5.82 -0.95
C LYS A 14 -8.49 6.26 -2.23
N PRO A 15 -7.89 5.36 -3.01
CA PRO A 15 -7.16 5.73 -4.23
C PRO A 15 -7.98 6.56 -5.22
N ASN A 16 -9.29 6.30 -5.31
CA ASN A 16 -10.18 7.04 -6.22
C ASN A 16 -10.33 8.53 -5.87
N ASN A 17 -10.09 8.87 -4.59
CA ASN A 17 -10.17 10.25 -4.09
C ASN A 17 -8.78 10.91 -3.99
N ILE A 18 -7.73 10.28 -4.54
CA ILE A 18 -6.39 10.84 -4.64
C ILE A 18 -6.09 11.18 -6.09
N MET A 19 -5.97 12.46 -6.37
CA MET A 19 -5.63 13.00 -7.69
C MET A 19 -4.14 13.35 -7.73
N ILE A 20 -3.56 13.25 -8.91
CA ILE A 20 -2.17 13.71 -9.14
C ILE A 20 -2.23 15.02 -9.93
N SER A 21 -1.64 16.07 -9.36
CA SER A 21 -1.55 17.37 -10.01
C SER A 21 -0.56 17.36 -11.17
N ASN A 22 -0.60 18.41 -12.01
CA ASN A 22 0.39 18.61 -13.08
C ASN A 22 1.83 18.77 -12.55
N ARG A 23 2.00 19.05 -11.26
CA ARG A 23 3.31 19.12 -10.57
C ARG A 23 3.73 17.76 -9.98
N ASN A 24 2.99 16.70 -10.29
CA ASN A 24 3.19 15.35 -9.72
C ASN A 24 3.02 15.28 -8.19
N GLU A 25 2.12 16.10 -7.64
CA GLU A 25 1.78 16.13 -6.22
C GLU A 25 0.46 15.41 -6.00
N ALA A 26 0.38 14.58 -4.96
CA ALA A 26 -0.87 13.91 -4.57
C ALA A 26 -1.79 14.91 -3.85
N MET A 27 -3.03 14.99 -4.29
CA MET A 27 -4.07 15.84 -3.72
C MET A 27 -5.28 14.99 -3.33
N LEU A 28 -5.74 15.16 -2.10
CA LEU A 28 -6.98 14.55 -1.63
C LEU A 28 -8.17 15.36 -2.19
N SER A 29 -9.17 14.66 -2.71
CA SER A 29 -10.38 15.21 -3.32
C SER A 29 -11.63 14.53 -2.75
N ASP A 30 -12.80 15.01 -3.13
CA ASP A 30 -14.12 14.49 -2.71
C ASP A 30 -14.34 14.58 -1.19
N PHE A 31 -14.62 15.79 -0.74
CA PHE A 31 -14.93 16.10 0.66
C PHE A 31 -16.42 15.90 1.02
N GLY A 32 -17.17 15.18 0.19
CA GLY A 32 -18.62 14.98 0.37
C GLY A 32 -19.02 14.30 1.68
N LEU A 33 -18.14 13.49 2.27
CA LEU A 33 -18.35 12.84 3.57
C LEU A 33 -17.61 13.52 4.72
N SER A 34 -16.88 14.60 4.44
CA SER A 34 -16.01 15.24 5.44
C SER A 34 -16.81 15.97 6.49
N GLN A 35 -16.37 15.90 7.74
CA GLN A 35 -17.03 16.55 8.88
C GLN A 35 -16.03 17.20 9.83
N LEU A 36 -16.42 18.32 10.42
CA LEU A 36 -15.69 18.95 11.51
C LEU A 36 -15.86 18.12 12.78
N VAL A 37 -14.76 17.96 13.52
CA VAL A 37 -14.80 17.33 14.83
C VAL A 37 -15.43 18.26 15.86
N ASN A 38 -16.08 17.66 16.86
CA ASN A 38 -16.58 18.36 18.05
C ASN A 38 -15.44 18.74 19.00
N GLU A 39 -15.76 19.29 20.18
CA GLU A 39 -14.81 19.70 21.21
C GLU A 39 -13.95 18.54 21.74
N GLU A 40 -14.45 17.31 21.66
CA GLU A 40 -13.74 16.07 22.02
C GLU A 40 -12.90 15.48 20.87
N SER A 41 -12.75 16.21 19.75
CA SER A 41 -12.06 15.77 18.53
C SER A 41 -12.70 14.53 17.87
N ARG A 42 -14.03 14.49 17.86
CA ARG A 42 -14.83 13.39 17.31
C ARG A 42 -15.83 13.86 16.26
N ALA A 43 -16.11 13.00 15.29
CA ALA A 43 -17.12 13.20 14.25
C ALA A 43 -17.75 11.87 13.82
N ALA A 44 -18.91 11.92 13.15
CA ALA A 44 -19.64 10.74 12.69
C ALA A 44 -19.94 10.82 11.19
N PRO A 45 -19.49 9.84 10.35
CA PRO A 45 -19.83 9.83 8.94
C PRO A 45 -21.29 9.43 8.72
N GLU A 46 -21.95 10.05 7.76
CA GLU A 46 -23.32 9.66 7.37
C GLU A 46 -23.35 8.30 6.69
N PHE A 47 -22.31 7.97 5.88
CA PHE A 47 -22.16 6.72 5.15
C PHE A 47 -20.69 6.30 5.12
N GLY A 48 -20.41 4.99 4.92
CA GLY A 48 -19.07 4.45 4.76
C GLY A 48 -18.96 3.51 3.56
N TYR A 49 -17.84 3.55 2.85
CA TYR A 49 -17.51 2.54 1.84
C TYR A 49 -16.95 1.29 2.54
N HIS A 50 -17.76 0.26 2.68
CA HIS A 50 -17.52 -0.93 3.53
C HIS A 50 -16.14 -1.58 3.38
N PHE A 51 -15.49 -1.48 2.23
CA PHE A 51 -14.14 -2.05 2.01
C PHE A 51 -13.00 -1.16 2.49
N HIS A 52 -13.29 0.06 2.93
CA HIS A 52 -12.31 1.04 3.41
C HIS A 52 -12.62 1.59 4.81
N VAL A 53 -13.61 1.00 5.50
CA VAL A 53 -13.95 1.41 6.88
C VAL A 53 -13.12 0.63 7.89
N PRO A 54 -12.75 1.23 9.02
CA PRO A 54 -12.04 0.55 10.08
C PRO A 54 -12.96 -0.36 10.91
N PRO A 55 -12.40 -1.29 11.72
CA PRO A 55 -13.15 -2.24 12.53
C PRO A 55 -14.19 -1.60 13.46
N GLU A 56 -13.85 -0.44 14.06
CA GLU A 56 -14.73 0.29 14.97
C GLU A 56 -16.01 0.79 14.30
N TYR A 57 -16.02 0.96 12.98
CA TYR A 57 -17.22 1.32 12.22
C TYR A 57 -18.34 0.29 12.40
N PHE A 58 -17.97 -0.97 12.60
CA PHE A 58 -18.93 -2.06 12.78
C PHE A 58 -19.22 -2.40 14.25
N SER A 59 -18.38 -1.94 15.17
CA SER A 59 -18.37 -2.41 16.55
C SER A 59 -18.92 -1.40 17.55
N LEU A 60 -18.89 -0.12 17.21
CA LEU A 60 -19.33 0.93 18.12
C LEU A 60 -20.84 1.14 18.05
N SER A 61 -21.46 1.22 19.22
CA SER A 61 -22.85 1.65 19.37
C SER A 61 -23.05 3.16 19.15
N THR A 62 -21.97 3.91 19.14
CA THR A 62 -21.91 5.36 18.87
C THR A 62 -21.12 5.60 17.60
N ASN A 63 -21.70 6.29 16.63
CA ASN A 63 -21.02 6.70 15.40
C ASN A 63 -20.12 7.91 15.64
N ASP A 64 -19.19 7.78 16.60
CA ASP A 64 -18.36 8.89 17.06
C ASP A 64 -16.88 8.50 16.97
N TYR A 65 -16.19 8.98 15.92
CA TYR A 65 -14.84 8.57 15.52
C TYR A 65 -13.86 9.74 15.67
N ASN A 66 -12.58 9.41 15.83
CA ASN A 66 -11.49 10.37 15.85
C ASN A 66 -10.58 10.23 14.61
N PHE A 67 -9.52 11.02 14.51
CA PHE A 67 -8.60 11.05 13.36
C PHE A 67 -7.94 9.70 13.01
N THR A 68 -7.94 8.73 13.95
CA THR A 68 -7.42 7.37 13.67
C THR A 68 -8.25 6.60 12.65
N TYR A 69 -9.50 7.03 12.40
CA TYR A 69 -10.34 6.52 11.32
C TYR A 69 -9.71 6.81 9.94
N ASP A 70 -9.40 8.08 9.69
CA ASP A 70 -8.75 8.51 8.45
C ASP A 70 -7.35 7.90 8.31
N ILE A 71 -6.62 7.70 9.42
CA ILE A 71 -5.32 7.03 9.43
C ILE A 71 -5.44 5.58 8.98
N TYR A 72 -6.48 4.86 9.44
CA TYR A 72 -6.76 3.51 8.95
C TYR A 72 -7.01 3.50 7.44
N GLN A 73 -7.86 4.38 6.95
CA GLN A 73 -8.16 4.49 5.52
C GLN A 73 -6.92 4.84 4.68
N ALA A 74 -6.08 5.75 5.18
CA ALA A 74 -4.81 6.08 4.54
C ALA A 74 -3.87 4.86 4.51
N GLY A 75 -3.76 4.12 5.62
CA GLY A 75 -2.99 2.87 5.70
C GLY A 75 -3.48 1.83 4.69
N LEU A 76 -4.79 1.62 4.59
CA LEU A 76 -5.39 0.68 3.65
C LEU A 76 -5.19 1.12 2.19
N THR A 77 -5.20 2.44 1.94
CA THR A 77 -4.86 3.00 0.63
C THR A 77 -3.41 2.69 0.25
N ILE A 78 -2.46 2.90 1.18
CA ILE A 78 -1.04 2.58 0.96
C ILE A 78 -0.85 1.06 0.80
N TYR A 79 -1.54 0.23 1.59
CA TYR A 79 -1.55 -1.22 1.40
C TYR A 79 -1.95 -1.59 -0.03
N ARG A 80 -3.07 -1.07 -0.51
CA ARG A 80 -3.55 -1.30 -1.89
C ARG A 80 -2.53 -0.86 -2.94
N MET A 81 -1.82 0.24 -2.71
CA MET A 81 -0.72 0.67 -3.60
C MET A 81 0.46 -0.32 -3.57
N CYS A 82 0.78 -0.89 -2.40
CA CYS A 82 1.86 -1.87 -2.26
C CYS A 82 1.57 -3.20 -2.95
N VAL A 83 0.36 -3.73 -2.78
CA VAL A 83 -0.02 -5.05 -3.33
C VAL A 83 -0.51 -4.97 -4.77
N GLY A 84 -0.91 -3.79 -5.23
CA GLY A 84 -1.50 -3.56 -6.54
C GLY A 84 -3.01 -3.80 -6.58
N HIS A 85 -3.67 -3.16 -7.54
CA HIS A 85 -5.13 -3.18 -7.65
C HIS A 85 -5.70 -4.60 -7.78
N ASP A 86 -5.14 -5.41 -8.67
CA ASP A 86 -5.68 -6.74 -8.99
C ASP A 86 -5.58 -7.71 -7.79
N ASN A 87 -4.48 -7.64 -7.02
CA ASN A 87 -4.33 -8.44 -5.82
C ASN A 87 -5.33 -8.00 -4.75
N PHE A 88 -5.47 -6.70 -4.54
CA PHE A 88 -6.45 -6.15 -3.60
C PHE A 88 -7.89 -6.53 -3.97
N GLU A 89 -8.26 -6.45 -5.26
CA GLU A 89 -9.58 -6.87 -5.73
C GLU A 89 -9.78 -8.39 -5.59
N ARG A 90 -8.73 -9.20 -5.73
CA ARG A 90 -8.80 -10.64 -5.48
C ARG A 90 -9.06 -10.95 -4.01
N GLU A 91 -8.37 -10.25 -3.08
CA GLU A 91 -8.66 -10.36 -1.65
C GLU A 91 -10.12 -10.00 -1.34
N ARG A 92 -10.60 -8.90 -1.94
CA ARG A 92 -11.98 -8.45 -1.79
C ARG A 92 -12.97 -9.48 -2.31
N SER A 93 -12.69 -10.06 -3.48
CA SER A 93 -13.56 -11.04 -4.15
C SER A 93 -13.64 -12.39 -3.44
N ALA A 94 -12.79 -12.64 -2.45
CA ALA A 94 -12.85 -13.84 -1.62
C ALA A 94 -14.08 -13.86 -0.67
N PHE A 95 -14.68 -12.68 -0.43
CA PHE A 95 -15.87 -12.57 0.42
C PHE A 95 -17.15 -12.66 -0.42
N SER A 96 -17.99 -13.62 -0.10
CA SER A 96 -19.27 -13.83 -0.79
C SER A 96 -20.39 -12.94 -0.24
N THR A 97 -20.27 -12.48 1.02
CA THR A 97 -21.24 -11.60 1.68
C THR A 97 -20.56 -10.45 2.42
N ILE A 98 -21.33 -9.39 2.69
CA ILE A 98 -20.87 -8.24 3.49
C ILE A 98 -20.59 -8.66 4.94
N GLU A 99 -21.34 -9.61 5.48
CA GLU A 99 -21.17 -10.13 6.84
C GLU A 99 -19.81 -10.81 7.00
N GLN A 100 -19.39 -11.65 6.03
CA GLN A 100 -18.08 -12.29 6.03
C GLN A 100 -16.95 -11.24 5.99
N LEU A 101 -17.08 -10.22 5.15
CA LEU A 101 -16.12 -9.11 5.11
C LEU A 101 -16.07 -8.38 6.45
N ARG A 102 -17.23 -8.02 7.01
CA ARG A 102 -17.34 -7.35 8.32
C ARG A 102 -16.63 -8.13 9.42
N GLU A 103 -16.91 -9.42 9.54
CA GLU A 103 -16.25 -10.29 10.52
C GLU A 103 -14.73 -10.33 10.31
N SER A 104 -14.29 -10.41 9.05
CA SER A 104 -12.87 -10.43 8.71
C SER A 104 -12.17 -9.11 9.06
N ILE A 105 -12.82 -7.95 8.86
CA ILE A 105 -12.32 -6.64 9.26
C ILE A 105 -12.22 -6.55 10.79
N ILE A 106 -13.28 -6.91 11.51
CA ILE A 106 -13.34 -6.86 12.98
C ILE A 106 -12.24 -7.73 13.61
N ASN A 107 -11.99 -8.91 13.04
CA ASN A 107 -10.99 -9.85 13.52
C ASN A 107 -9.57 -9.54 13.01
N GLY A 108 -9.37 -8.50 12.20
CA GLY A 108 -8.06 -8.11 11.65
C GLY A 108 -7.50 -9.06 10.61
N CYS A 109 -8.36 -9.93 10.04
CA CYS A 109 -8.02 -10.87 8.97
C CYS A 109 -8.10 -10.23 7.57
N TYR A 110 -8.73 -9.07 7.42
CA TYR A 110 -8.72 -8.26 6.22
C TYR A 110 -8.11 -6.88 6.52
N PRO A 111 -7.23 -6.37 5.63
CA PRO A 111 -6.63 -7.03 4.48
C PRO A 111 -5.66 -8.16 4.91
N LEU A 112 -5.29 -9.05 3.96
CA LEU A 112 -4.43 -10.21 4.25
C LEU A 112 -3.03 -9.85 4.75
N LYS A 113 -2.56 -8.62 4.49
CA LYS A 113 -1.22 -8.11 4.85
C LYS A 113 -0.10 -8.92 4.19
N GLU A 114 -0.39 -9.51 3.03
CA GLU A 114 0.57 -10.21 2.19
C GLU A 114 1.20 -9.24 1.20
N TYR A 115 2.45 -8.87 1.48
CA TYR A 115 3.16 -7.88 0.67
C TYR A 115 4.10 -8.55 -0.33
N PRO A 116 4.17 -8.02 -1.57
CA PRO A 116 5.19 -8.43 -2.52
C PRO A 116 6.61 -8.24 -1.94
N PRO A 117 7.56 -9.12 -2.31
CA PRO A 117 8.88 -9.14 -1.69
C PRO A 117 9.73 -7.87 -1.90
N HIS A 118 9.36 -7.00 -2.84
CA HIS A 118 10.05 -5.73 -3.09
C HIS A 118 9.59 -4.59 -2.17
N ILE A 119 8.52 -4.77 -1.38
CA ILE A 119 8.02 -3.71 -0.51
C ILE A 119 8.98 -3.52 0.69
N HIS A 120 9.35 -2.28 0.95
CA HIS A 120 10.27 -1.92 2.01
C HIS A 120 9.71 -2.32 3.39
N LYS A 121 10.53 -2.99 4.22
CA LYS A 121 10.08 -3.51 5.53
C LYS A 121 9.55 -2.44 6.47
N LYS A 122 10.17 -1.24 6.50
CA LYS A 122 9.64 -0.11 7.28
C LYS A 122 8.27 0.33 6.77
N LEU A 123 8.05 0.35 5.44
CA LEU A 123 6.75 0.68 4.87
C LEU A 123 5.69 -0.32 5.32
N ILE A 124 6.01 -1.63 5.30
CA ILE A 124 5.12 -2.68 5.83
C ILE A 124 4.78 -2.42 7.31
N THR A 125 5.77 -2.09 8.13
CA THR A 125 5.54 -1.78 9.56
C THR A 125 4.63 -0.57 9.72
N ILE A 126 4.85 0.51 8.96
CA ILE A 126 4.03 1.73 9.01
C ILE A 126 2.59 1.42 8.61
N VAL A 127 2.41 0.72 7.50
CA VAL A 127 1.07 0.37 7.00
C VAL A 127 0.35 -0.51 8.00
N ASN A 128 1.00 -1.56 8.52
CA ASN A 128 0.38 -2.46 9.50
C ASN A 128 0.00 -1.73 10.80
N LYS A 129 0.77 -0.74 11.22
CA LYS A 129 0.41 0.11 12.36
C LYS A 129 -0.78 1.01 12.03
N CYS A 130 -0.85 1.60 10.85
CA CYS A 130 -2.02 2.40 10.44
C CYS A 130 -3.31 1.58 10.45
N ILE A 131 -3.26 0.32 9.96
CA ILE A 131 -4.43 -0.58 9.84
C ILE A 131 -4.60 -1.52 11.03
N HIS A 132 -4.06 -1.17 12.21
CA HIS A 132 -4.27 -1.96 13.42
C HIS A 132 -5.76 -1.99 13.80
N VAL A 133 -6.24 -3.14 14.32
CA VAL A 133 -7.65 -3.31 14.71
C VAL A 133 -8.03 -2.34 15.81
N ASP A 134 -7.21 -2.26 16.87
CA ASP A 134 -7.39 -1.29 17.96
C ASP A 134 -6.95 0.10 17.49
N PRO A 135 -7.85 1.12 17.49
CA PRO A 135 -7.51 2.50 17.16
C PRO A 135 -6.39 3.11 18.04
N ASN A 136 -6.27 2.67 19.30
CA ASN A 136 -5.25 3.18 20.22
C ASN A 136 -3.84 2.70 19.86
N GLU A 137 -3.71 1.57 19.17
CA GLU A 137 -2.44 1.02 18.69
C GLU A 137 -2.02 1.60 17.32
N ARG A 138 -2.87 2.39 16.68
CA ARG A 138 -2.52 3.12 15.45
C ARG A 138 -1.65 4.34 15.75
N TYR A 139 -1.18 4.98 14.70
CA TYR A 139 -0.69 6.36 14.83
C TYR A 139 -1.83 7.26 15.30
N GLN A 140 -1.52 8.16 16.24
CA GLN A 140 -2.51 9.14 16.76
C GLN A 140 -2.47 10.45 15.97
N SER A 141 -1.46 10.65 15.14
CA SER A 141 -1.27 11.82 14.29
C SER A 141 -0.78 11.43 12.90
N VAL A 142 -1.29 12.09 11.86
CA VAL A 142 -0.75 11.97 10.49
C VAL A 142 0.69 12.47 10.42
N LEU A 143 1.09 13.40 11.29
CA LEU A 143 2.48 13.88 11.34
C LEU A 143 3.45 12.76 11.73
N ASP A 144 3.07 11.88 12.65
CA ASP A 144 3.89 10.73 13.04
C ASP A 144 4.03 9.73 11.88
N VAL A 145 2.96 9.51 11.12
CA VAL A 145 3.01 8.70 9.88
C VAL A 145 3.99 9.32 8.88
N LEU A 146 3.94 10.63 8.66
CA LEU A 146 4.82 11.34 7.74
C LEU A 146 6.29 11.27 8.18
N ASN A 147 6.56 11.41 9.49
CA ASN A 147 7.90 11.29 10.05
C ASN A 147 8.49 9.91 9.80
N ASP A 148 7.73 8.84 10.06
CA ASP A 148 8.19 7.48 9.84
C ASP A 148 8.36 7.16 8.34
N LEU A 149 7.48 7.68 7.47
CA LEU A 149 7.61 7.55 6.01
C LEU A 149 8.86 8.28 5.50
N SER A 150 9.16 9.47 6.01
CA SER A 150 10.33 10.26 5.59
C SER A 150 11.67 9.58 5.93
N ALA A 151 11.66 8.65 6.87
CA ALA A 151 12.83 7.85 7.24
C ALA A 151 13.10 6.67 6.28
N ILE A 152 12.29 6.52 5.22
CA ILE A 152 12.52 5.51 4.17
C ILE A 152 13.32 6.16 3.05
N SER A 153 14.60 5.79 2.93
CA SER A 153 15.54 6.36 1.95
C SER A 153 16.15 5.33 1.00
N ASP A 154 15.71 4.08 1.07
CA ASP A 154 16.29 2.98 0.28
C ASP A 154 15.78 2.97 -1.17
N GLY A 155 16.67 2.67 -2.12
CA GLY A 155 16.40 2.61 -3.56
C GLY A 155 15.47 1.49 -4.03
N VAL A 156 14.96 0.65 -3.11
CA VAL A 156 13.99 -0.41 -3.44
C VAL A 156 12.67 0.16 -3.96
N LEU A 157 12.31 1.38 -3.55
CA LEU A 157 11.11 2.08 -3.99
C LEU A 157 11.17 2.55 -5.46
N ASP A 158 12.36 2.58 -6.07
CA ASP A 158 12.54 2.93 -7.48
C ASP A 158 12.10 1.79 -8.42
N TRP A 159 12.00 0.58 -7.90
CA TRP A 159 11.57 -0.57 -8.67
C TRP A 159 10.06 -0.61 -8.81
N ARG A 160 9.59 -0.80 -10.03
CA ARG A 160 8.16 -0.96 -10.34
C ARG A 160 7.89 -2.39 -10.75
N LEU A 161 6.98 -3.04 -10.02
CA LEU A 161 6.45 -4.34 -10.42
C LEU A 161 5.65 -4.16 -11.71
N GLN A 162 6.06 -4.83 -12.77
CA GLN A 162 5.28 -4.92 -14.00
C GLN A 162 4.21 -6.00 -13.82
N MET A 163 2.98 -5.68 -14.16
CA MET A 163 1.90 -6.66 -14.13
C MET A 163 2.19 -7.75 -15.15
N THR A 164 2.78 -8.83 -14.70
CA THR A 164 2.87 -10.05 -15.51
C THR A 164 1.56 -10.81 -15.39
N LYS A 165 1.04 -11.29 -16.52
CA LYS A 165 -0.08 -12.23 -16.50
C LYS A 165 0.35 -13.43 -15.65
N PRO A 166 -0.42 -13.88 -14.66
CA PRO A 166 -0.03 -14.92 -13.70
C PRO A 166 0.04 -16.33 -14.32
N THR A 167 0.33 -16.45 -15.59
CA THR A 167 0.28 -17.73 -16.30
C THR A 167 1.45 -18.65 -16.00
N ASN A 168 2.58 -18.16 -15.43
CA ASN A 168 3.77 -19.00 -15.23
C ASN A 168 4.56 -18.70 -13.94
N GLY A 169 3.95 -18.13 -12.89
CA GLY A 169 4.67 -17.87 -11.62
C GLY A 169 5.85 -16.89 -11.74
N THR A 170 5.92 -16.10 -12.81
CA THR A 170 7.00 -15.12 -13.02
C THR A 170 6.54 -13.72 -12.68
N CYS A 171 7.42 -12.95 -12.02
CA CYS A 171 7.23 -11.53 -11.73
C CYS A 171 8.41 -10.75 -12.34
N GLU A 172 8.12 -9.56 -12.88
CA GLU A 172 9.14 -8.67 -13.43
C GLU A 172 9.13 -7.33 -12.69
N TRP A 173 10.32 -6.85 -12.30
CA TRP A 173 10.52 -5.50 -11.78
C TRP A 173 11.40 -4.71 -12.73
N GLN A 174 11.05 -3.44 -12.91
CA GLN A 174 11.80 -2.52 -13.74
C GLN A 174 12.15 -1.25 -12.97
N LYS A 175 13.37 -0.72 -13.23
CA LYS A 175 13.89 0.52 -12.65
C LYS A 175 14.63 1.30 -13.72
N LYS A 176 14.38 2.61 -13.83
CA LYS A 176 15.18 3.48 -14.70
C LYS A 176 16.58 3.69 -14.12
N SER A 177 17.61 3.51 -14.93
CA SER A 177 19.00 3.67 -14.53
C SER A 177 19.79 4.31 -15.68
N GLY A 178 19.98 5.63 -15.63
CA GLY A 178 20.63 6.39 -16.70
C GLY A 178 19.87 6.29 -18.03
N ASP A 179 20.56 5.83 -19.05
CA ASP A 179 20.05 5.60 -20.44
C ASP A 179 19.40 4.22 -20.66
N ALA A 180 19.25 3.44 -19.60
CA ALA A 180 18.69 2.10 -19.67
C ALA A 180 17.60 1.86 -18.63
N ILE A 181 16.76 0.87 -18.87
CA ILE A 181 15.86 0.29 -17.89
C ILE A 181 16.49 -1.02 -17.41
N LEU A 182 16.74 -1.12 -16.12
CA LEU A 182 17.06 -2.38 -15.47
C LEU A 182 15.78 -3.21 -15.35
N SER A 183 15.85 -4.49 -15.72
CA SER A 183 14.74 -5.44 -15.58
C SER A 183 15.24 -6.68 -14.82
N ILE A 184 14.47 -7.12 -13.84
CA ILE A 184 14.68 -8.38 -13.13
C ILE A 184 13.42 -9.22 -13.31
N VAL A 185 13.58 -10.39 -13.89
CA VAL A 185 12.53 -11.41 -14.00
C VAL A 185 12.80 -12.48 -12.94
N PHE A 186 11.87 -12.66 -12.01
CA PHE A 186 11.90 -13.73 -11.01
C PHE A 186 11.02 -14.88 -11.49
N ASP A 187 11.56 -16.07 -11.45
CA ASP A 187 10.89 -17.33 -11.73
C ASP A 187 10.69 -18.07 -10.41
N ALA A 188 9.44 -18.20 -9.97
CA ALA A 188 9.10 -18.84 -8.71
C ALA A 188 9.31 -20.37 -8.75
N GLU A 189 9.08 -21.02 -9.90
CA GLU A 189 9.23 -22.46 -10.04
C GLU A 189 10.70 -22.88 -9.88
N ASN A 190 11.62 -22.13 -10.50
CA ASN A 190 13.06 -22.40 -10.44
C ASN A 190 13.76 -21.66 -9.30
N SER A 191 13.04 -20.84 -8.55
CA SER A 191 13.61 -19.95 -7.51
C SER A 191 14.83 -19.20 -8.02
N SER A 192 14.71 -18.57 -9.20
CA SER A 192 15.81 -17.91 -9.90
C SER A 192 15.45 -16.50 -10.34
N THR A 193 16.48 -15.67 -10.61
CA THR A 193 16.28 -14.38 -11.26
C THR A 193 17.14 -14.28 -12.51
N THR A 194 16.61 -13.57 -13.52
CA THR A 194 17.37 -13.17 -14.69
C THR A 194 17.29 -11.67 -14.86
N GLY A 195 18.44 -11.01 -14.87
CA GLY A 195 18.57 -9.57 -15.02
C GLY A 195 18.93 -9.12 -16.41
N PHE A 196 18.36 -7.98 -16.84
CA PHE A 196 18.63 -7.35 -18.13
C PHE A 196 18.80 -5.85 -18.00
N ARG A 197 19.55 -5.26 -18.94
CA ARG A 197 19.56 -3.84 -19.29
C ARG A 197 18.88 -3.67 -20.64
N LEU A 198 17.81 -2.87 -20.67
CA LEU A 198 17.02 -2.57 -21.86
C LEU A 198 17.31 -1.13 -22.25
N TYR A 199 17.73 -0.90 -23.48
CA TYR A 199 18.07 0.43 -24.01
C TYR A 199 16.97 0.93 -24.95
N ASP A 200 16.82 2.23 -25.09
CA ASP A 200 15.79 2.86 -25.93
C ASP A 200 15.93 2.51 -27.42
N ASP A 201 17.13 2.14 -27.86
CA ASP A 201 17.41 1.66 -29.23
C ASP A 201 17.03 0.19 -29.48
N GLY A 202 16.40 -0.46 -28.50
CA GLY A 202 15.95 -1.85 -28.57
C GLY A 202 17.04 -2.89 -28.20
N ARG A 203 18.26 -2.46 -27.90
CA ARG A 203 19.30 -3.40 -27.42
C ARG A 203 18.93 -3.96 -26.06
N LYS A 204 19.13 -5.27 -25.87
CA LYS A 204 18.96 -5.98 -24.61
C LYS A 204 20.27 -6.66 -24.23
N ARG A 205 20.81 -6.35 -23.04
CA ARG A 205 22.01 -6.97 -22.50
C ARG A 205 21.71 -7.66 -21.18
N ARG A 206 22.29 -8.84 -20.97
CA ARG A 206 22.18 -9.56 -19.69
C ARG A 206 22.95 -8.82 -18.60
N ALA A 207 22.33 -8.67 -17.43
CA ALA A 207 22.93 -8.07 -16.24
C ALA A 207 23.24 -9.19 -15.24
N THR A 208 24.50 -9.60 -15.18
CA THR A 208 24.92 -10.73 -14.33
C THR A 208 24.78 -10.43 -12.84
N ASN A 209 24.99 -9.16 -12.43
CA ASN A 209 24.78 -8.71 -11.06
C ASN A 209 23.31 -8.78 -10.60
N LEU A 210 22.36 -8.89 -11.53
CA LEU A 210 20.91 -9.03 -11.26
C LEU A 210 20.42 -10.48 -11.47
N THR A 211 21.36 -11.42 -11.67
CA THR A 211 21.01 -12.81 -12.02
C THR A 211 21.39 -13.75 -10.88
N ILE A 212 20.43 -14.54 -10.39
CA ILE A 212 20.61 -15.63 -9.41
C ILE A 212 20.10 -16.90 -10.08
N SER A 213 20.97 -17.87 -10.35
CA SER A 213 20.64 -19.08 -11.11
C SER A 213 19.69 -20.03 -10.40
N SER A 214 19.73 -20.05 -9.05
CA SER A 214 18.84 -20.89 -8.24
C SER A 214 18.84 -20.46 -6.75
N GLY A 215 17.84 -20.90 -6.00
CA GLY A 215 17.75 -20.63 -4.56
C GLY A 215 17.55 -19.17 -4.20
N CYS A 216 16.88 -18.39 -5.07
CA CYS A 216 16.47 -17.03 -4.81
C CYS A 216 15.25 -17.02 -3.88
N THR A 217 15.48 -16.77 -2.60
CA THR A 217 14.41 -16.59 -1.61
C THR A 217 13.84 -15.15 -1.69
N PRO A 218 12.63 -14.88 -1.14
CA PRO A 218 12.11 -13.51 -1.04
C PRO A 218 13.07 -12.52 -0.38
N THR A 219 13.84 -12.96 0.61
CA THR A 219 14.87 -12.14 1.28
C THR A 219 16.03 -11.82 0.35
N LYS A 220 16.48 -12.79 -0.45
CA LYS A 220 17.56 -12.56 -1.45
C LYS A 220 17.07 -11.63 -2.55
N LEU A 221 15.84 -11.82 -3.03
CA LEU A 221 15.22 -10.94 -4.02
C LEU A 221 15.12 -9.50 -3.51
N TYR A 222 14.65 -9.32 -2.27
CA TYR A 222 14.61 -7.99 -1.65
C TYR A 222 15.99 -7.33 -1.61
N ARG A 223 17.04 -8.06 -1.19
CA ARG A 223 18.42 -7.54 -1.18
C ARG A 223 18.89 -7.19 -2.58
N LEU A 224 18.63 -8.05 -3.55
CA LEU A 224 18.99 -7.80 -4.95
C LEU A 224 18.36 -6.49 -5.48
N LEU A 225 17.09 -6.25 -5.19
CA LEU A 225 16.39 -5.02 -5.55
C LEU A 225 16.92 -3.81 -4.78
N LYS A 226 17.22 -3.97 -3.48
CA LYS A 226 17.71 -2.89 -2.63
C LYS A 226 19.12 -2.42 -3.01
N ASP A 227 20.00 -3.34 -3.36
CA ASP A 227 21.42 -3.09 -3.58
C ASP A 227 21.75 -2.62 -5.01
N ASN A 228 20.74 -2.58 -5.91
CA ASN A 228 20.85 -2.18 -7.32
C ASN A 228 19.81 -1.12 -7.70
#